data_0d603d630581b3486a6bb178de7e6488
#
_entry.id   0d603d630581b3486a6bb178de7e6488
#
_cell.length_a   1.000
_cell.length_b   1.000
_cell.length_c   1.000
_cell.angle_alpha   90.00
_cell.angle_beta   90.00
_cell.angle_gamma   90.00
#
_symmetry.space_group_name_H-M   'P 1'
#
loop_
_entity.id
_entity.type
_entity.pdbx_description
1 polymer ?
#
loop_
_entity_poly.entity_id
_entity_poly.type
_entity_poly.pdbx_seq_one_letter_code
_entity_poly.pdbx_strand_id
1 'polypeptide(L)'
;MLVSVLCSWCRKAVRSVFRNGAIRAYAVGFALCLLLSGCLFGSGNKQDTLQPMTDEAPNPAKKTIRYSVKLQSDPQNGDLVSELRENSQLVWLHDDLPDSRVGLERRALEDVETARKILHSQGYYDGTVRHHINWEAQPPEASITLRPGERYVIGPTKLRYERTGPEGEPVDKDLPESVRGVDFMENAPDTLEAFGLAKGSPAEAQTVLNAVTSVVTAMRKAGYPLAEQGKARYIIDRSTHTLEADVLIKTGPLLRMGPVLIKEENVRPADNPDAPGAPAVNEDY
;
A
#
# COMPACT_ATOMS: atom_id res chain seq x y z
N MET A 1 -9.60 5.07 13.15
CA MET A 1 -8.26 5.36 12.61
C MET A 1 -7.93 4.49 11.41
N LEU A 2 -8.90 4.26 10.50
CA LEU A 2 -8.81 3.27 9.39
C LEU A 2 -9.13 3.87 8.01
N VAL A 3 -9.25 5.19 7.90
CA VAL A 3 -9.68 5.86 6.65
C VAL A 3 -8.52 6.49 5.86
N SER A 4 -7.32 6.59 6.44
CA SER A 4 -6.19 7.30 5.84
C SER A 4 -5.32 6.46 4.89
N VAL A 5 -5.41 5.14 4.90
CA VAL A 5 -4.52 4.24 4.11
C VAL A 5 -5.08 3.94 2.70
N LEU A 6 -6.38 4.08 2.50
CA LEU A 6 -7.05 3.81 1.21
C LEU A 6 -6.85 4.90 0.14
N CYS A 7 -6.43 6.10 0.53
CA CYS A 7 -6.29 7.23 -0.40
C CYS A 7 -4.99 7.22 -1.22
N SER A 8 -3.94 6.50 -0.78
CA SER A 8 -2.65 6.41 -1.49
C SER A 8 -2.69 5.45 -2.68
N TRP A 9 -3.47 4.37 -2.58
CA TRP A 9 -3.57 3.36 -3.65
C TRP A 9 -4.44 3.82 -4.83
N CYS A 10 -5.49 4.62 -4.57
CA CYS A 10 -6.35 5.16 -5.62
C CYS A 10 -5.62 6.16 -6.54
N ARG A 11 -4.62 6.89 -6.06
CA ARG A 11 -3.89 7.88 -6.87
C ARG A 11 -2.90 7.28 -7.87
N LYS A 12 -2.37 6.08 -7.62
CA LYS A 12 -1.48 5.38 -8.57
C LYS A 12 -2.25 4.73 -9.73
N ALA A 13 -3.50 4.27 -9.49
CA ALA A 13 -4.34 3.66 -10.51
C ALA A 13 -4.84 4.67 -11.55
N VAL A 14 -5.11 5.92 -11.16
CA VAL A 14 -5.64 6.96 -12.07
C VAL A 14 -4.61 7.46 -13.08
N ARG A 15 -3.29 7.46 -12.76
CA ARG A 15 -2.25 7.93 -13.69
C ARG A 15 -1.94 6.96 -14.85
N SER A 16 -2.23 5.68 -14.68
CA SER A 16 -1.98 4.68 -15.74
C SER A 16 -3.05 4.70 -16.85
N VAL A 17 -4.25 5.18 -16.54
CA VAL A 17 -5.39 5.20 -17.46
C VAL A 17 -5.37 6.40 -18.44
N PHE A 18 -4.69 7.50 -18.06
CA PHE A 18 -4.65 8.71 -18.87
C PHE A 18 -3.61 8.70 -20.01
N ARG A 19 -2.77 7.67 -20.12
CA ARG A 19 -1.69 7.60 -21.14
C ARG A 19 -2.07 6.86 -22.42
N ASN A 20 -3.23 6.22 -22.48
CA ASN A 20 -3.73 5.57 -23.70
C ASN A 20 -5.02 6.26 -24.16
N GLY A 21 -4.89 7.04 -25.22
CA GLY A 21 -5.90 7.92 -25.81
C GLY A 21 -7.12 7.22 -26.44
N ALA A 22 -7.94 6.53 -25.66
CA ALA A 22 -9.15 5.85 -26.12
C ALA A 22 -10.38 6.16 -25.25
N ILE A 23 -10.68 7.46 -25.00
CA ILE A 23 -11.97 7.88 -24.45
C ILE A 23 -12.47 9.08 -25.24
N ARG A 24 -13.02 8.81 -26.42
CA ARG A 24 -13.79 9.77 -27.24
C ARG A 24 -15.18 9.26 -27.59
N ALA A 25 -15.91 8.61 -26.70
CA ALA A 25 -17.23 8.07 -27.05
C ALA A 25 -18.34 8.12 -25.99
N TYR A 26 -18.18 8.74 -24.81
CA TYR A 26 -19.24 8.75 -23.79
C TYR A 26 -19.68 10.12 -23.29
N ALA A 27 -19.33 11.21 -23.98
CA ALA A 27 -19.68 12.58 -23.53
C ALA A 27 -20.98 13.15 -24.14
N VAL A 28 -21.77 12.40 -24.88
CA VAL A 28 -22.99 12.91 -25.58
C VAL A 28 -24.32 12.44 -24.94
N GLY A 29 -24.27 11.52 -23.98
CA GLY A 29 -25.49 10.90 -23.39
C GLY A 29 -26.09 11.58 -22.16
N PHE A 30 -25.44 12.55 -21.52
CA PHE A 30 -25.88 13.07 -20.22
C PHE A 30 -26.52 14.49 -20.22
N ALA A 31 -26.66 15.11 -21.38
CA ALA A 31 -27.19 16.48 -21.54
C ALA A 31 -28.68 16.56 -21.89
N LEU A 32 -29.43 15.45 -22.00
CA LEU A 32 -30.81 15.46 -22.51
C LEU A 32 -31.91 15.12 -21.48
N CYS A 33 -31.61 15.03 -20.19
CA CYS A 33 -32.61 14.67 -19.15
C CYS A 33 -33.03 15.81 -18.19
N LEU A 34 -32.66 17.06 -18.42
CA LEU A 34 -32.95 18.19 -17.47
C LEU A 34 -33.94 19.23 -18.01
N LEU A 35 -34.75 18.93 -19.03
CA LEU A 35 -35.70 19.92 -19.60
C LEU A 35 -37.19 19.54 -19.53
N LEU A 36 -37.61 18.71 -18.57
CA LEU A 36 -39.06 18.43 -18.41
C LEU A 36 -39.42 18.30 -16.93
N SER A 37 -39.50 19.42 -16.19
CA SER A 37 -40.36 19.54 -15.01
C SER A 37 -40.49 21.01 -14.65
N GLY A 38 -41.25 21.72 -15.40
CA GLY A 38 -41.79 23.02 -15.02
C GLY A 38 -43.28 22.90 -14.77
N CYS A 39 -43.73 23.72 -13.85
CA CYS A 39 -45.08 24.18 -13.55
C CYS A 39 -45.78 23.62 -12.31
N LEU A 40 -46.02 24.59 -11.48
CA LEU A 40 -47.24 25.01 -10.82
C LEU A 40 -47.18 25.18 -9.28
N PHE A 41 -47.63 26.36 -8.94
CA PHE A 41 -48.10 26.95 -7.68
C PHE A 41 -47.05 27.89 -7.03
N GLY A 42 -47.30 29.14 -6.81
CA GLY A 42 -48.52 29.93 -6.60
C GLY A 42 -48.09 31.25 -5.97
N SER A 43 -48.67 32.29 -6.43
CA SER A 43 -48.73 33.67 -5.96
C SER A 43 -48.48 33.92 -4.46
N GLY A 44 -47.59 34.87 -4.15
CA GLY A 44 -47.34 35.39 -2.81
C GLY A 44 -46.40 36.59 -2.86
N ASN A 45 -46.93 37.74 -3.16
CA ASN A 45 -46.26 39.06 -3.22
C ASN A 45 -45.70 39.47 -1.85
N LYS A 46 -44.37 39.55 -1.71
CA LYS A 46 -43.68 40.54 -0.80
C LYS A 46 -42.34 40.86 -1.44
N GLN A 47 -42.26 42.10 -1.93
CA GLN A 47 -41.01 42.74 -2.31
C GLN A 47 -40.21 43.02 -1.04
N ASP A 48 -39.30 42.14 -0.68
CA ASP A 48 -38.13 42.49 0.09
C ASP A 48 -36.97 42.63 -0.90
N THR A 49 -36.66 43.89 -1.13
CA THR A 49 -35.52 44.35 -1.93
C THR A 49 -34.25 43.95 -1.18
N LEU A 50 -33.80 42.72 -1.38
CA LEU A 50 -32.45 42.33 -1.08
C LEU A 50 -31.55 42.93 -2.14
N GLN A 51 -30.94 44.05 -1.81
CA GLN A 51 -29.83 44.61 -2.58
C GLN A 51 -28.77 43.50 -2.77
N PRO A 52 -28.25 43.30 -3.97
CA PRO A 52 -27.06 42.46 -4.13
C PRO A 52 -25.93 43.15 -3.38
N MET A 53 -25.45 42.53 -2.30
CA MET A 53 -24.17 42.89 -1.67
C MET A 53 -23.06 42.47 -2.66
N THR A 54 -22.89 43.26 -3.71
CA THR A 54 -21.70 43.27 -4.52
C THR A 54 -20.74 44.29 -3.93
N ASP A 55 -20.17 43.93 -2.79
CA ASP A 55 -18.90 44.42 -2.32
C ASP A 55 -18.09 43.21 -1.86
N GLU A 56 -17.75 42.33 -2.80
CA GLU A 56 -16.60 41.48 -2.65
C GLU A 56 -15.39 42.41 -2.70
N ALA A 57 -15.01 42.90 -1.49
CA ALA A 57 -13.76 43.61 -1.31
C ALA A 57 -12.68 42.80 -2.00
N PRO A 58 -11.79 43.40 -2.80
CA PRO A 58 -10.76 42.67 -3.51
C PRO A 58 -9.99 41.84 -2.47
N ASN A 59 -10.11 40.53 -2.57
CA ASN A 59 -9.43 39.56 -1.69
C ASN A 59 -7.96 40.00 -1.64
N PRO A 60 -7.43 40.48 -0.49
CA PRO A 60 -6.07 40.96 -0.44
C PRO A 60 -5.18 39.84 -0.94
N ALA A 61 -4.41 40.13 -1.98
CA ALA A 61 -3.58 39.14 -2.69
C ALA A 61 -2.94 38.21 -1.66
N LYS A 62 -3.34 36.91 -1.66
CA LYS A 62 -2.97 35.93 -0.66
C LYS A 62 -1.44 35.95 -0.56
N LYS A 63 -0.94 36.44 0.58
CA LYS A 63 0.52 36.63 0.78
C LYS A 63 1.14 35.26 0.92
N THR A 64 1.69 34.73 -0.18
CA THR A 64 2.34 33.42 -0.22
C THR A 64 3.82 33.56 0.06
N ILE A 65 4.42 32.52 0.67
CA ILE A 65 5.83 32.46 1.03
C ILE A 65 6.55 31.52 0.05
N ARG A 66 7.42 32.07 -0.80
CA ARG A 66 8.37 31.24 -1.56
C ARG A 66 9.45 30.74 -0.63
N TYR A 67 9.92 29.53 -0.83
CA TYR A 67 10.97 28.92 -0.03
C TYR A 67 11.88 28.00 -0.89
N SER A 68 13.06 27.68 -0.37
CA SER A 68 13.93 26.64 -0.91
C SER A 68 13.97 25.45 0.03
N VAL A 69 14.30 24.26 -0.50
CA VAL A 69 14.31 23.01 0.27
C VAL A 69 15.71 22.41 0.24
N LYS A 70 16.24 22.07 1.43
CA LYS A 70 17.50 21.38 1.60
C LYS A 70 17.29 20.09 2.38
N LEU A 71 17.50 18.95 1.72
CA LEU A 71 17.43 17.63 2.33
C LEU A 71 18.84 17.04 2.42
N GLN A 72 19.25 16.58 3.59
CA GLN A 72 20.60 16.06 3.81
C GLN A 72 20.61 14.95 4.85
N SER A 73 21.64 14.10 4.80
CA SER A 73 21.92 13.05 5.77
C SER A 73 23.32 13.23 6.35
N ASP A 74 23.47 12.97 7.66
CA ASP A 74 24.73 13.02 8.39
C ASP A 74 24.89 11.75 9.24
N PRO A 75 25.75 10.78 8.86
CA PRO A 75 26.64 10.77 7.69
C PRO A 75 25.86 10.76 6.37
N GLN A 76 26.53 11.19 5.29
CA GLN A 76 25.90 11.30 3.97
C GLN A 76 25.41 9.92 3.47
N ASN A 77 24.13 9.85 3.18
CA ASN A 77 23.46 8.68 2.61
C ASN A 77 22.49 9.14 1.52
N GLY A 78 22.90 8.91 0.26
CA GLY A 78 22.15 9.37 -0.92
C GLY A 78 20.79 8.69 -1.07
N ASP A 79 20.68 7.42 -0.71
CA ASP A 79 19.44 6.64 -0.86
C ASP A 79 18.36 7.15 0.09
N LEU A 80 18.70 7.41 1.35
CA LEU A 80 17.78 7.99 2.34
C LEU A 80 17.30 9.38 1.92
N VAL A 81 18.22 10.20 1.39
CA VAL A 81 17.88 11.56 0.92
C VAL A 81 16.98 11.49 -0.32
N SER A 82 17.22 10.55 -1.22
CA SER A 82 16.39 10.36 -2.42
C SER A 82 14.99 9.88 -2.05
N GLU A 83 14.89 8.89 -1.16
CA GLU A 83 13.61 8.38 -0.67
C GLU A 83 12.81 9.48 0.07
N LEU A 84 13.50 10.30 0.90
CA LEU A 84 12.87 11.44 1.55
C LEU A 84 12.37 12.46 0.51
N ARG A 85 13.15 12.76 -0.52
CA ARG A 85 12.79 13.71 -1.57
C ARG A 85 11.52 13.29 -2.32
N GLU A 86 11.38 12.01 -2.59
CA GLU A 86 10.20 11.45 -3.27
C GLU A 86 8.92 11.53 -2.43
N ASN A 87 9.06 11.60 -1.11
CA ASN A 87 7.93 11.57 -0.16
C ASN A 87 7.75 12.89 0.61
N SER A 88 8.59 13.91 0.37
CA SER A 88 8.59 15.18 1.08
C SER A 88 7.46 16.10 0.61
N GLN A 89 6.68 16.64 1.54
CA GLN A 89 5.68 17.66 1.24
C GLN A 89 6.31 19.00 0.87
N LEU A 90 7.44 19.36 1.47
CA LEU A 90 8.20 20.56 1.10
C LEU A 90 8.58 20.55 -0.38
N VAL A 91 8.93 19.37 -0.92
CA VAL A 91 9.26 19.20 -2.35
C VAL A 91 7.99 19.11 -3.18
N TRP A 92 7.02 18.34 -2.77
CA TRP A 92 5.81 18.03 -3.54
C TRP A 92 4.88 19.22 -3.70
N LEU A 93 4.78 20.07 -2.65
CA LEU A 93 3.95 21.26 -2.61
C LEU A 93 4.76 22.54 -2.87
N HIS A 94 5.92 22.42 -3.52
CA HIS A 94 6.79 23.57 -3.81
C HIS A 94 6.10 24.64 -4.66
N ASP A 95 5.23 24.22 -5.58
CA ASP A 95 4.47 25.13 -6.46
C ASP A 95 3.17 25.64 -5.80
N ASP A 96 2.66 24.95 -4.77
CA ASP A 96 1.54 25.40 -3.95
C ASP A 96 2.08 26.11 -2.70
N LEU A 97 2.37 27.39 -2.84
CA LEU A 97 3.06 28.17 -1.81
C LEU A 97 2.23 28.31 -0.54
N PRO A 98 2.82 28.15 0.67
CA PRO A 98 2.14 28.37 1.93
C PRO A 98 1.79 29.86 2.12
N ASP A 99 0.65 30.12 2.73
CA ASP A 99 0.14 31.48 2.99
C ASP A 99 0.72 32.11 4.26
N SER A 100 1.42 31.33 5.08
CA SER A 100 1.96 31.77 6.36
C SER A 100 3.24 31.02 6.76
N ARG A 101 4.00 31.61 7.70
CA ARG A 101 5.14 30.96 8.33
C ARG A 101 4.74 29.64 9.01
N VAL A 102 3.59 29.63 9.68
CA VAL A 102 3.03 28.44 10.34
C VAL A 102 2.71 27.34 9.31
N GLY A 103 2.23 27.71 8.14
CA GLY A 103 1.97 26.77 7.04
C GLY A 103 3.24 26.06 6.55
N LEU A 104 4.35 26.81 6.40
CA LEU A 104 5.64 26.24 6.04
C LEU A 104 6.22 25.34 7.15
N GLU A 105 6.13 25.79 8.42
CA GLU A 105 6.57 25.02 9.59
C GLU A 105 5.82 23.68 9.70
N ARG A 106 4.50 23.69 9.48
CA ARG A 106 3.70 22.45 9.48
C ARG A 106 4.17 21.44 8.42
N ARG A 107 4.47 21.90 7.19
CA ARG A 107 5.01 21.04 6.13
C ARG A 107 6.35 20.44 6.53
N ALA A 108 7.22 21.23 7.16
CA ALA A 108 8.52 20.74 7.64
C ALA A 108 8.35 19.69 8.76
N LEU A 109 7.41 19.86 9.67
CA LEU A 109 7.10 18.89 10.72
C LEU A 109 6.52 17.59 10.15
N GLU A 110 5.66 17.67 9.14
CA GLU A 110 5.12 16.48 8.46
C GLU A 110 6.23 15.71 7.72
N ASP A 111 7.21 16.42 7.15
CA ASP A 111 8.39 15.80 6.56
C ASP A 111 9.31 15.16 7.60
N VAL A 112 9.41 15.70 8.82
CA VAL A 112 10.12 15.04 9.94
C VAL A 112 9.49 13.69 10.25
N GLU A 113 8.17 13.59 10.31
CA GLU A 113 7.49 12.32 10.57
C GLU A 113 7.66 11.33 9.40
N THR A 114 7.63 11.83 8.17
CA THR A 114 7.91 11.04 6.97
C THR A 114 9.34 10.50 6.98
N ALA A 115 10.31 11.35 7.27
CA ALA A 115 11.72 10.99 7.36
C ALA A 115 11.97 9.95 8.47
N ARG A 116 11.30 10.05 9.62
CA ARG A 116 11.40 9.05 10.70
C ARG A 116 10.87 7.68 10.24
N LYS A 117 9.75 7.64 9.52
CA LYS A 117 9.21 6.40 8.94
C LYS A 117 10.17 5.78 7.93
N ILE A 118 10.82 6.60 7.10
CA ILE A 118 11.84 6.16 6.14
C ILE A 118 13.04 5.55 6.89
N LEU A 119 13.56 6.21 7.92
CA LEU A 119 14.64 5.65 8.73
C LEU A 119 14.27 4.29 9.31
N HIS A 120 13.08 4.16 9.92
CA HIS A 120 12.62 2.89 10.48
C HIS A 120 12.42 1.82 9.42
N SER A 121 11.87 2.16 8.23
CA SER A 121 11.68 1.19 7.13
C SER A 121 12.99 0.62 6.61
N GLN A 122 14.07 1.42 6.68
CA GLN A 122 15.41 1.05 6.26
C GLN A 122 16.25 0.41 7.39
N GLY A 123 15.65 0.18 8.57
CA GLY A 123 16.31 -0.45 9.71
C GLY A 123 17.10 0.49 10.61
N TYR A 124 16.90 1.79 10.52
CA TYR A 124 17.55 2.78 11.40
C TYR A 124 16.58 3.20 12.52
N TYR A 125 16.38 2.34 13.51
CA TYR A 125 15.37 2.53 14.56
C TYR A 125 15.74 3.60 15.60
N ASP A 126 17.02 3.90 15.79
CA ASP A 126 17.51 4.97 16.67
C ASP A 126 17.83 6.27 15.90
N GLY A 127 17.49 6.30 14.62
CA GLY A 127 17.69 7.45 13.77
C GLY A 127 16.92 8.68 14.26
N THR A 128 17.55 9.83 14.15
CA THR A 128 16.94 11.12 14.51
C THR A 128 16.80 12.04 13.31
N VAL A 129 15.78 12.86 13.34
CA VAL A 129 15.51 13.83 12.29
C VAL A 129 15.39 15.21 12.91
N ARG A 130 16.02 16.21 12.29
CA ARG A 130 15.92 17.60 12.67
C ARG A 130 15.44 18.42 11.48
N HIS A 131 14.60 19.40 11.74
CA HIS A 131 14.25 20.43 10.75
C HIS A 131 14.74 21.80 11.25
N HIS A 132 14.97 22.69 10.29
CA HIS A 132 15.27 24.08 10.56
C HIS A 132 14.82 24.94 9.39
N ILE A 133 14.19 26.09 9.68
CA ILE A 133 13.82 27.06 8.68
C ILE A 133 14.65 28.33 8.91
N ASN A 134 15.53 28.63 7.98
CA ASN A 134 16.28 29.87 7.98
C ASN A 134 15.43 30.99 7.34
N TRP A 135 14.82 31.82 8.18
CA TRP A 135 13.96 32.93 7.76
C TRP A 135 14.75 34.16 7.25
N GLU A 136 16.05 34.21 7.46
CA GLU A 136 16.92 35.32 7.00
C GLU A 136 17.38 35.09 5.56
N ALA A 137 17.34 33.87 5.07
CA ALA A 137 17.63 33.55 3.67
C ALA A 137 16.54 34.13 2.75
N GLN A 138 16.89 34.44 1.51
CA GLN A 138 15.99 34.97 0.49
C GLN A 138 16.08 34.13 -0.79
N PRO A 139 15.12 33.25 -1.07
CA PRO A 139 13.95 32.92 -0.25
C PRO A 139 14.32 32.15 1.04
N PRO A 140 13.44 32.12 2.06
CA PRO A 140 13.63 31.28 3.25
C PRO A 140 14.00 29.85 2.89
N GLU A 141 14.95 29.24 3.63
CA GLU A 141 15.40 27.87 3.38
C GLU A 141 14.85 26.91 4.46
N ALA A 142 14.04 25.95 4.04
CA ALA A 142 13.59 24.84 4.89
C ALA A 142 14.55 23.67 4.73
N SER A 143 15.16 23.24 5.82
CA SER A 143 16.14 22.15 5.82
C SER A 143 15.67 20.98 6.69
N ILE A 144 15.84 19.75 6.18
CA ILE A 144 15.63 18.49 6.92
C ILE A 144 16.95 17.74 6.95
N THR A 145 17.41 17.39 8.16
CA THR A 145 18.65 16.66 8.37
C THR A 145 18.34 15.32 9.01
N LEU A 146 18.69 14.24 8.32
CA LEU A 146 18.63 12.87 8.79
C LEU A 146 19.92 12.53 9.55
N ARG A 147 19.80 11.86 10.68
CA ARG A 147 20.91 11.21 11.38
C ARG A 147 20.53 9.75 11.61
N PRO A 148 20.93 8.84 10.70
CA PRO A 148 20.46 7.45 10.73
C PRO A 148 20.89 6.68 11.98
N GLY A 149 22.11 6.92 12.49
CA GLY A 149 22.69 6.09 13.53
C GLY A 149 23.14 4.73 12.98
N GLU A 150 23.22 3.72 13.86
CA GLU A 150 23.54 2.34 13.47
C GLU A 150 22.35 1.67 12.78
N ARG A 151 22.65 0.86 11.77
CA ARG A 151 21.63 0.08 11.06
C ARG A 151 21.43 -1.24 11.80
N TYR A 152 20.19 -1.53 12.15
CA TYR A 152 19.80 -2.78 12.79
C TYR A 152 19.86 -3.94 11.80
N VAL A 153 20.10 -5.13 12.34
CA VAL A 153 20.14 -6.38 11.56
C VAL A 153 19.08 -7.35 12.03
N ILE A 154 18.75 -8.33 11.20
CA ILE A 154 17.82 -9.39 11.56
C ILE A 154 18.42 -10.28 12.63
N GLY A 155 17.75 -10.38 13.76
CA GLY A 155 18.05 -11.29 14.86
C GLY A 155 17.37 -12.66 14.70
N PRO A 156 17.07 -13.35 15.80
CA PRO A 156 16.31 -14.60 15.75
C PRO A 156 14.92 -14.42 15.17
N THR A 157 14.52 -15.34 14.29
CA THR A 157 13.16 -15.38 13.73
C THR A 157 12.49 -16.68 14.13
N LYS A 158 11.17 -16.63 14.36
CA LYS A 158 10.34 -17.80 14.67
C LYS A 158 9.11 -17.80 13.80
N LEU A 159 8.82 -18.96 13.21
CA LEU A 159 7.58 -19.24 12.52
C LEU A 159 6.77 -20.26 13.32
N ARG A 160 5.52 -19.95 13.54
CA ARG A 160 4.56 -20.85 14.16
C ARG A 160 3.40 -21.06 13.22
N TYR A 161 2.90 -22.30 13.17
CA TYR A 161 1.79 -22.67 12.31
C TYR A 161 0.60 -23.08 13.16
N GLU A 162 -0.53 -22.45 12.93
CA GLU A 162 -1.81 -22.79 13.55
C GLU A 162 -2.69 -23.45 12.48
N ARG A 163 -3.05 -24.72 12.73
CA ARG A 163 -3.95 -25.48 11.86
C ARG A 163 -5.38 -25.11 12.20
N THR A 164 -6.15 -24.76 11.20
CA THR A 164 -7.58 -24.50 11.34
C THR A 164 -8.35 -25.50 10.49
N GLY A 165 -9.43 -26.05 11.05
CA GLY A 165 -10.35 -26.93 10.33
C GLY A 165 -11.18 -26.19 9.27
N PRO A 166 -12.00 -26.90 8.48
CA PRO A 166 -12.85 -26.30 7.44
C PRO A 166 -13.80 -25.21 7.95
N GLU A 167 -14.14 -25.22 9.22
CA GLU A 167 -15.02 -24.24 9.88
C GLU A 167 -14.27 -23.17 10.67
N GLY A 168 -12.94 -23.10 10.52
CA GLY A 168 -12.11 -22.12 11.23
C GLY A 168 -11.77 -22.50 12.67
N GLU A 169 -12.17 -23.68 13.13
CA GLU A 169 -11.80 -24.18 14.45
C GLU A 169 -10.37 -24.77 14.43
N PRO A 170 -9.62 -24.66 15.56
CA PRO A 170 -8.33 -25.34 15.70
C PRO A 170 -8.50 -26.84 15.50
N VAL A 171 -7.74 -27.42 14.58
CA VAL A 171 -7.80 -28.86 14.33
C VAL A 171 -7.05 -29.58 15.43
N ASP A 172 -7.77 -30.40 16.18
CA ASP A 172 -7.19 -31.23 17.23
C ASP A 172 -6.20 -32.26 16.64
N LYS A 173 -5.21 -32.64 17.47
CA LYS A 173 -4.08 -33.50 17.08
C LYS A 173 -4.49 -34.95 16.68
N ASP A 174 -5.78 -35.32 16.87
CA ASP A 174 -6.29 -36.67 16.69
C ASP A 174 -6.95 -36.96 15.34
N LEU A 175 -6.67 -36.15 14.29
CA LEU A 175 -7.16 -36.46 12.96
C LEU A 175 -6.53 -37.75 12.43
N PRO A 176 -7.31 -38.65 11.81
CA PRO A 176 -6.79 -39.88 11.22
C PRO A 176 -5.70 -39.58 10.18
N GLU A 177 -4.71 -40.43 10.16
CA GLU A 177 -3.49 -40.31 9.30
C GLU A 177 -3.80 -40.11 7.81
N SER A 178 -4.95 -40.60 7.35
CA SER A 178 -5.46 -40.41 5.99
C SER A 178 -5.84 -38.98 5.65
N VAL A 179 -6.05 -38.11 6.67
CA VAL A 179 -6.37 -36.67 6.53
C VAL A 179 -5.15 -35.80 6.78
N ARG A 180 -4.09 -36.39 7.37
CA ARG A 180 -2.79 -35.73 7.47
C ARG A 180 -2.20 -35.64 6.07
N GLY A 181 -2.51 -34.53 5.40
CA GLY A 181 -1.91 -34.27 4.09
C GLY A 181 -0.39 -34.32 4.18
N VAL A 182 0.20 -34.94 3.19
CA VAL A 182 1.63 -35.09 3.03
C VAL A 182 2.32 -33.75 3.31
N ASP A 183 2.87 -33.57 4.47
CA ASP A 183 4.28 -33.45 4.82
C ASP A 183 4.95 -32.10 4.64
N PHE A 184 4.29 -31.04 4.13
CA PHE A 184 4.83 -29.69 4.34
C PHE A 184 4.92 -29.37 5.84
N MET A 185 3.94 -29.83 6.65
CA MET A 185 3.88 -29.51 8.08
C MET A 185 4.91 -30.29 8.92
N GLU A 186 5.33 -31.48 8.50
CA GLU A 186 6.40 -32.23 9.20
C GLU A 186 7.78 -31.63 8.99
N ASN A 187 7.99 -31.00 7.82
CA ASN A 187 9.25 -30.37 7.43
C ASN A 187 9.12 -28.85 7.24
N ALA A 188 8.05 -28.25 7.78
CA ALA A 188 7.83 -26.81 7.64
C ALA A 188 8.97 -26.06 8.36
N PRO A 189 9.61 -25.09 7.67
CA PRO A 189 10.62 -24.27 8.30
C PRO A 189 10.07 -23.53 9.51
N ASP A 190 10.81 -23.52 10.59
CA ASP A 190 10.47 -22.83 11.85
C ASP A 190 11.05 -21.42 11.93
N THR A 191 11.80 -21.00 10.90
CA THR A 191 12.44 -19.68 10.80
C THR A 191 12.16 -19.03 9.45
N LEU A 192 12.28 -17.71 9.39
CA LEU A 192 12.13 -16.92 8.15
C LEU A 192 13.38 -17.00 7.25
N GLU A 193 14.48 -17.60 7.70
CA GLU A 193 15.70 -17.75 6.91
C GLU A 193 15.45 -18.55 5.62
N ALA A 194 14.64 -19.59 5.70
CA ALA A 194 14.24 -20.40 4.55
C ALA A 194 13.45 -19.61 3.49
N PHE A 195 12.95 -18.44 3.85
CA PHE A 195 12.15 -17.55 3.01
C PHE A 195 12.88 -16.25 2.66
N GLY A 196 14.21 -16.24 2.76
CA GLY A 196 15.06 -15.14 2.31
C GLY A 196 15.35 -14.07 3.35
N LEU A 197 14.95 -14.27 4.62
CA LEU A 197 15.27 -13.34 5.70
C LEU A 197 16.47 -13.88 6.50
N ALA A 198 17.66 -13.71 5.96
CA ALA A 198 18.88 -14.20 6.59
C ALA A 198 19.20 -13.46 7.90
N LYS A 199 19.59 -14.22 8.93
CA LYS A 199 20.10 -13.63 10.18
C LYS A 199 21.34 -12.77 9.89
N GLY A 200 21.39 -11.56 10.48
CA GLY A 200 22.48 -10.61 10.27
C GLY A 200 22.32 -9.72 9.02
N SER A 201 21.33 -9.97 8.16
CA SER A 201 20.99 -9.06 7.07
C SER A 201 20.34 -7.77 7.61
N PRO A 202 20.35 -6.65 6.86
CA PRO A 202 19.71 -5.41 7.28
C PRO A 202 18.23 -5.61 7.62
N ALA A 203 17.79 -5.00 8.74
CA ALA A 203 16.41 -5.13 9.23
C ALA A 203 15.45 -4.19 8.48
N GLU A 204 15.39 -4.31 7.16
CA GLU A 204 14.48 -3.55 6.30
C GLU A 204 13.06 -4.09 6.39
N ALA A 205 12.09 -3.20 6.58
CA ALA A 205 10.70 -3.57 6.73
C ALA A 205 10.16 -4.32 5.49
N GLN A 206 10.55 -3.89 4.27
CA GLN A 206 10.10 -4.54 3.05
C GLN A 206 10.63 -5.97 2.91
N THR A 207 11.88 -6.21 3.28
CA THR A 207 12.49 -7.55 3.27
C THR A 207 11.77 -8.50 4.23
N VAL A 208 11.43 -8.01 5.44
CA VAL A 208 10.64 -8.78 6.41
C VAL A 208 9.25 -9.11 5.87
N LEU A 209 8.54 -8.14 5.30
CA LEU A 209 7.21 -8.34 4.71
C LEU A 209 7.24 -9.32 3.53
N ASN A 210 8.26 -9.23 2.69
CA ASN A 210 8.45 -10.15 1.57
C ASN A 210 8.68 -11.58 2.03
N ALA A 211 9.49 -11.79 3.08
CA ALA A 211 9.71 -13.10 3.66
C ALA A 211 8.41 -13.72 4.18
N VAL A 212 7.62 -12.96 4.95
CA VAL A 212 6.31 -13.44 5.46
C VAL A 212 5.35 -13.76 4.31
N THR A 213 5.29 -12.92 3.28
CA THR A 213 4.47 -13.17 2.09
C THR A 213 4.90 -14.45 1.36
N SER A 214 6.22 -14.71 1.32
CA SER A 214 6.78 -15.92 0.72
C SER A 214 6.37 -17.18 1.47
N VAL A 215 6.31 -17.12 2.83
CA VAL A 215 5.76 -18.22 3.65
C VAL A 215 4.32 -18.53 3.24
N VAL A 216 3.44 -17.52 3.23
CA VAL A 216 2.02 -17.70 2.87
C VAL A 216 1.89 -18.28 1.46
N THR A 217 2.70 -17.79 0.53
CA THR A 217 2.71 -18.28 -0.86
C THR A 217 3.16 -19.73 -0.95
N ALA A 218 4.20 -20.13 -0.21
CA ALA A 218 4.67 -21.50 -0.14
C ALA A 218 3.60 -22.44 0.44
N MET A 219 2.91 -22.00 1.51
CA MET A 219 1.78 -22.74 2.09
C MET A 219 0.66 -22.96 1.08
N ARG A 220 0.28 -21.91 0.33
CA ARG A 220 -0.78 -22.04 -0.68
C ARG A 220 -0.39 -23.02 -1.80
N LYS A 221 0.87 -23.01 -2.23
CA LYS A 221 1.40 -23.97 -3.21
C LYS A 221 1.44 -25.41 -2.66
N ALA A 222 1.62 -25.55 -1.34
CA ALA A 222 1.63 -26.84 -0.67
C ALA A 222 0.23 -27.42 -0.39
N GLY A 223 -0.84 -26.81 -0.89
CA GLY A 223 -2.21 -27.28 -0.77
C GLY A 223 -3.04 -26.64 0.35
N TYR A 224 -2.56 -25.54 0.92
CA TYR A 224 -3.30 -24.75 1.94
C TYR A 224 -3.75 -23.39 1.35
N PRO A 225 -4.72 -23.36 0.43
CA PRO A 225 -5.07 -22.15 -0.32
C PRO A 225 -5.64 -21.03 0.55
N LEU A 226 -6.14 -21.35 1.74
CA LEU A 226 -6.66 -20.40 2.72
C LEU A 226 -5.60 -19.92 3.72
N ALA A 227 -4.32 -20.27 3.48
CA ALA A 227 -3.25 -19.82 4.35
C ALA A 227 -3.17 -18.29 4.40
N GLU A 228 -3.07 -17.75 5.61
CA GLU A 228 -2.97 -16.32 5.89
C GLU A 228 -1.96 -16.03 7.00
N GLN A 229 -1.43 -14.83 7.02
CA GLN A 229 -0.66 -14.35 8.15
C GLN A 229 -1.59 -14.10 9.34
N GLY A 230 -1.31 -14.74 10.47
CA GLY A 230 -1.94 -14.47 11.74
C GLY A 230 -1.27 -13.34 12.51
N LYS A 231 -1.14 -13.50 13.82
CA LYS A 231 -0.45 -12.52 14.68
C LYS A 231 1.05 -12.52 14.40
N ALA A 232 1.62 -11.33 14.23
CA ALA A 232 3.06 -11.16 14.16
C ALA A 232 3.52 -10.23 15.28
N ARG A 233 4.68 -10.55 15.88
CA ARG A 233 5.34 -9.74 16.89
C ARG A 233 6.76 -9.45 16.42
N TYR A 234 7.08 -8.18 16.32
CA TYR A 234 8.41 -7.70 16.01
C TYR A 234 8.99 -7.00 17.24
N ILE A 235 10.19 -7.40 17.63
CA ILE A 235 10.87 -6.85 18.81
C ILE A 235 12.17 -6.21 18.35
N ILE A 236 12.33 -4.94 18.67
CA ILE A 236 13.56 -4.19 18.41
C ILE A 236 14.39 -4.22 19.69
N ASP A 237 15.49 -4.96 19.65
CA ASP A 237 16.47 -4.99 20.75
C ASP A 237 17.53 -3.93 20.50
N ARG A 238 17.49 -2.89 21.30
CA ARG A 238 18.43 -1.76 21.22
C ARG A 238 19.81 -2.08 21.77
N SER A 239 19.92 -3.11 22.62
CA SER A 239 21.20 -3.49 23.21
C SER A 239 22.08 -4.25 22.22
N THR A 240 21.47 -5.02 21.34
CA THR A 240 22.13 -5.84 20.33
C THR A 240 21.98 -5.28 18.90
N HIS A 241 21.23 -4.19 18.74
CA HIS A 241 20.84 -3.62 17.43
C HIS A 241 20.22 -4.66 16.48
N THR A 242 19.31 -5.50 17.01
CA THR A 242 18.65 -6.55 16.25
C THR A 242 17.14 -6.39 16.22
N LEU A 243 16.53 -6.88 15.13
CA LEU A 243 15.09 -7.05 14.99
C LEU A 243 14.77 -8.54 15.07
N GLU A 244 14.02 -8.93 16.09
CA GLU A 244 13.47 -10.27 16.23
C GLU A 244 12.06 -10.33 15.66
N ALA A 245 11.71 -11.45 14.98
CA ALA A 245 10.40 -11.65 14.43
C ALA A 245 9.79 -12.97 14.90
N ASP A 246 8.58 -12.92 15.45
CA ASP A 246 7.77 -14.08 15.82
C ASP A 246 6.44 -14.00 15.04
N VAL A 247 6.27 -14.85 14.05
CA VAL A 247 5.15 -14.79 13.11
C VAL A 247 4.33 -16.07 13.21
N LEU A 248 3.03 -15.89 13.40
CA LEU A 248 2.04 -16.97 13.33
C LEU A 248 1.44 -17.03 11.93
N ILE A 249 1.41 -18.21 11.35
CA ILE A 249 0.72 -18.51 10.09
C ILE A 249 -0.48 -19.39 10.39
N LYS A 250 -1.65 -18.95 9.99
CA LYS A 250 -2.86 -19.77 10.00
C LYS A 250 -2.93 -20.51 8.69
N THR A 251 -2.91 -21.84 8.75
CA THR A 251 -2.80 -22.65 7.53
C THR A 251 -4.12 -22.80 6.78
N GLY A 252 -5.23 -22.80 7.50
CA GLY A 252 -6.50 -23.30 6.97
C GLY A 252 -6.46 -24.81 6.74
N PRO A 253 -7.51 -25.38 6.14
CA PRO A 253 -7.56 -26.81 5.78
C PRO A 253 -6.67 -27.12 4.58
N LEU A 254 -6.11 -28.34 4.56
CA LEU A 254 -5.49 -28.89 3.36
C LEU A 254 -6.59 -29.22 2.36
N LEU A 255 -6.55 -28.62 1.18
CA LEU A 255 -7.47 -28.92 0.10
C LEU A 255 -6.76 -29.73 -1.00
N ARG A 256 -7.47 -30.74 -1.52
CA ARG A 256 -7.01 -31.52 -2.69
C ARG A 256 -7.91 -31.18 -3.88
N MET A 257 -7.34 -31.09 -5.06
CA MET A 257 -8.14 -30.98 -6.28
C MET A 257 -8.94 -32.27 -6.47
N GLY A 258 -10.25 -32.13 -6.63
CA GLY A 258 -11.12 -33.22 -7.08
C GLY A 258 -10.94 -33.50 -8.58
N PRO A 259 -11.62 -34.52 -9.10
CA PRO A 259 -11.60 -34.80 -10.53
C PRO A 259 -12.13 -33.61 -11.32
N VAL A 260 -11.37 -33.19 -12.33
CA VAL A 260 -11.83 -32.13 -13.26
C VAL A 260 -12.71 -32.79 -14.30
N LEU A 261 -14.00 -32.48 -14.27
CA LEU A 261 -14.95 -32.90 -15.30
C LEU A 261 -15.04 -31.78 -16.35
N ILE A 262 -14.43 -32.00 -17.50
CA ILE A 262 -14.63 -31.13 -18.65
C ILE A 262 -15.95 -31.52 -19.28
N LYS A 263 -16.98 -30.70 -19.11
CA LYS A 263 -18.22 -30.83 -19.90
C LYS A 263 -17.98 -30.11 -21.21
N GLU A 264 -17.88 -30.87 -22.29
CA GLU A 264 -18.04 -30.31 -23.63
C GLU A 264 -19.48 -29.78 -23.72
N GLU A 265 -19.65 -28.47 -23.59
CA GLU A 265 -20.90 -27.82 -23.89
C GLU A 265 -21.03 -27.91 -25.42
N ASN A 266 -22.08 -28.64 -25.91
CA ASN A 266 -22.32 -28.91 -27.29
C ASN A 266 -22.00 -27.69 -28.16
N VAL A 267 -20.82 -27.71 -28.77
CA VAL A 267 -20.57 -26.89 -29.96
C VAL A 267 -21.58 -27.39 -30.98
N ARG A 268 -22.62 -26.59 -31.30
CA ARG A 268 -23.51 -26.89 -32.42
C ARG A 268 -22.62 -27.27 -33.58
N PRO A 269 -22.85 -28.41 -34.23
CA PRO A 269 -22.11 -28.72 -35.44
C PRO A 269 -22.28 -27.50 -36.35
N ALA A 270 -21.20 -26.88 -36.75
CA ALA A 270 -21.23 -25.83 -37.73
C ALA A 270 -21.96 -26.42 -38.96
N ASP A 271 -22.95 -25.72 -39.49
CA ASP A 271 -23.65 -26.08 -40.71
C ASP A 271 -22.72 -26.02 -41.96
N ASN A 272 -21.42 -26.21 -41.74
CA ASN A 272 -20.41 -26.25 -42.78
C ASN A 272 -19.67 -27.60 -42.74
N PRO A 273 -20.00 -28.54 -43.64
CA PRO A 273 -19.37 -29.83 -43.72
C PRO A 273 -17.86 -29.76 -44.07
N ASP A 274 -17.35 -28.61 -44.53
CA ASP A 274 -15.96 -28.41 -44.95
C ASP A 274 -15.11 -27.65 -43.94
N ALA A 275 -15.59 -27.46 -42.70
CA ALA A 275 -14.77 -26.82 -41.65
C ALA A 275 -13.62 -27.76 -41.24
N PRO A 276 -12.35 -27.31 -41.28
CA PRO A 276 -11.24 -28.13 -40.80
C PRO A 276 -11.48 -28.52 -39.36
N GLY A 277 -11.35 -29.83 -39.09
CA GLY A 277 -11.63 -30.41 -37.77
C GLY A 277 -10.96 -29.65 -36.66
N ALA A 278 -11.64 -29.53 -35.54
CA ALA A 278 -11.07 -28.93 -34.32
C ALA A 278 -9.72 -29.60 -33.97
N PRO A 279 -8.71 -28.87 -33.56
CA PRO A 279 -7.44 -29.46 -33.19
C PRO A 279 -7.65 -30.50 -32.08
N ALA A 280 -7.15 -31.73 -32.30
CA ALA A 280 -7.18 -32.76 -31.30
C ALA A 280 -6.41 -32.26 -30.05
N VAL A 281 -7.05 -32.28 -28.91
CA VAL A 281 -6.39 -32.01 -27.64
C VAL A 281 -5.43 -33.18 -27.42
N ASN A 282 -4.15 -32.88 -27.38
CA ASN A 282 -3.10 -33.88 -27.11
C ASN A 282 -3.28 -34.38 -25.68
N GLU A 283 -3.46 -35.66 -25.48
CA GLU A 283 -3.66 -36.30 -24.16
C GLU A 283 -2.36 -36.43 -23.34
N ASP A 284 -1.27 -35.83 -23.79
CA ASP A 284 0.05 -35.87 -23.13
C ASP A 284 0.31 -34.64 -22.26
N TYR A 285 -0.43 -34.54 -21.15
CA TYR A 285 -0.08 -33.67 -20.01
C TYR A 285 -0.28 -34.39 -18.69
#